data_764a938c82e393b1087f302a7695a420
#
_entry.id   764a938c82e393b1087f302a7695a420
#
_cell.length_a   1.000
_cell.length_b   1.000
_cell.length_c   1.000
_cell.angle_alpha   90.00
_cell.angle_beta   90.00
_cell.angle_gamma   90.00
#
_symmetry.space_group_name_H-M   'P 1'
#
loop_
_entity.id
_entity.type
_entity.pdbx_description
1 polymer ?
#
loop_
_entity_poly.entity_id
_entity_poly.type
_entity_poly.pdbx_seq_one_letter_code
_entity_poly.pdbx_strand_id
1 'polypeptide(L)'
;MQSFNRRAVLVGVVCATTGRWLGPALAQQNAAPAAATAPAFGQGEVIKRARDLASAPFEPTIPPLPESIAALDFDAWRDIRFKSDKPLLGPPGGNFRLELFHLGHLYRRPVIVNVLRDGIPAPIPYASNLFDYGHNKIAGALPVNLGFAGFRLKYPLNAPHVMDEVIAFLGASYYRFLGRGQRYGLSARGLAIGAGAQVNEEFPFFREFWIETPDAASEHIIIHALLDGASATGAFRFDIFPGLETSVDASVTLFARKPITSLGMAPLSSMFLCGKNDHRFTDDSRGELHDSDGLLMHTGAGEWIWRPLSNPAVPAVSTFIDNNPRGFGLLQRDRNFDDYQDLDLAYELRPTYWIEPREGWGEGGVQLVELPTENESNDNIVAAWAPKQNLDAGGSTTYGYRITALTNDGRLTPGARAVNTFRSQPRAIGAADPVPACATVRGCGIVR
;
A
#
# COMPACT_ATOMS: atom_id res chain seq x y z
N MET A 1 -15.17 59.91 27.49
CA MET A 1 -14.80 60.89 28.53
C MET A 1 -13.45 60.53 29.02
N GLN A 2 -12.54 61.35 28.64
CA GLN A 2 -11.42 61.98 29.39
C GLN A 2 -10.38 60.99 29.93
N SER A 3 -9.19 60.92 29.43
CA SER A 3 -8.14 61.90 29.09
C SER A 3 -7.12 62.12 30.24
N PHE A 4 -5.86 62.15 29.80
CA PHE A 4 -4.68 62.90 30.28
C PHE A 4 -3.69 62.17 31.19
N ASN A 5 -2.49 61.90 30.69
CA ASN A 5 -1.34 62.75 30.37
C ASN A 5 -0.49 63.16 31.57
N ARG A 6 0.79 62.87 31.68
CA ARG A 6 1.90 63.86 31.53
C ARG A 6 3.24 63.38 32.09
N ARG A 7 4.23 63.63 31.27
CA ARG A 7 5.65 63.67 31.50
C ARG A 7 6.10 64.40 32.77
N ALA A 8 7.22 64.00 33.31
CA ALA A 8 8.16 64.91 33.98
C ALA A 8 9.61 64.50 33.78
N VAL A 9 10.36 65.38 33.21
CA VAL A 9 11.83 65.41 33.02
C VAL A 9 12.40 66.02 34.29
N LEU A 10 13.53 65.48 34.81
CA LEU A 10 14.43 66.24 35.69
C LEU A 10 15.90 65.91 35.41
N VAL A 11 16.62 66.95 35.09
CA VAL A 11 18.03 67.09 34.86
C VAL A 11 18.76 67.26 36.21
N GLY A 12 19.91 66.72 36.41
CA GLY A 12 20.72 66.97 37.63
C GLY A 12 22.14 66.40 37.53
N VAL A 13 23.01 67.21 37.02
CA VAL A 13 24.35 67.63 37.48
C VAL A 13 25.38 66.53 37.86
N VAL A 14 26.51 66.66 37.18
CA VAL A 14 27.81 66.03 37.28
C VAL A 14 28.50 66.35 38.63
N CYS A 15 29.16 65.32 39.24
CA CYS A 15 30.31 65.47 40.10
C CYS A 15 31.30 64.35 39.83
N ALA A 16 32.46 64.71 39.33
CA ALA A 16 33.59 63.83 39.10
C ALA A 16 34.34 63.58 40.43
N THR A 17 34.47 62.28 40.76
CA THR A 17 35.50 61.85 41.70
C THR A 17 36.20 60.61 41.14
N THR A 18 37.51 60.77 40.94
CA THR A 18 38.48 59.75 40.52
C THR A 18 38.66 58.71 41.60
N GLY A 19 38.11 57.55 41.43
CA GLY A 19 38.44 56.38 42.27
C GLY A 19 38.81 55.19 41.37
N ARG A 20 40.06 54.78 41.41
CA ARG A 20 40.50 53.53 40.78
C ARG A 20 39.86 52.36 41.52
N TRP A 21 38.94 51.70 40.88
CA TRP A 21 38.46 50.40 41.33
C TRP A 21 38.88 49.31 40.31
N LEU A 22 39.71 48.37 40.85
CA LEU A 22 39.96 47.09 40.17
C LEU A 22 38.68 46.29 40.15
N GLY A 23 38.03 46.23 38.98
CA GLY A 23 36.88 45.38 38.75
C GLY A 23 37.31 43.92 38.65
N PRO A 24 36.52 42.96 39.18
CA PRO A 24 36.76 41.55 38.95
C PRO A 24 36.58 41.23 37.48
N ALA A 25 37.52 40.49 36.89
CA ALA A 25 37.44 39.94 35.55
C ALA A 25 36.22 39.03 35.44
N LEU A 26 35.18 39.45 34.72
CA LEU A 26 34.09 38.59 34.31
C LEU A 26 34.70 37.50 33.40
N ALA A 27 34.80 36.29 33.93
CA ALA A 27 35.08 35.11 33.14
C ALA A 27 33.94 34.98 32.09
N GLN A 28 34.28 35.25 30.83
CA GLN A 28 33.46 34.86 29.68
C GLN A 28 33.32 33.34 29.73
N GLN A 29 32.15 32.86 30.21
CA GLN A 29 31.74 31.48 29.99
C GLN A 29 31.61 31.33 28.49
N ASN A 30 32.57 30.66 27.87
CA ASN A 30 32.38 30.11 26.54
C ASN A 30 31.20 29.17 26.62
N ALA A 31 30.05 29.61 26.12
CA ALA A 31 28.92 28.74 25.84
C ALA A 31 29.43 27.65 24.89
N ALA A 32 29.46 26.41 25.35
CA ALA A 32 29.74 25.28 24.48
C ALA A 32 28.82 25.37 23.25
N PRO A 33 29.31 25.14 22.03
CA PRO A 33 28.48 25.15 20.86
C PRO A 33 27.34 24.16 21.11
N ALA A 34 26.11 24.64 20.99
CA ALA A 34 24.94 23.78 21.05
C ALA A 34 25.19 22.62 20.10
N ALA A 35 25.18 21.40 20.62
CA ALA A 35 25.33 20.20 19.83
C ALA A 35 24.30 20.31 18.69
N ALA A 36 24.78 20.36 17.46
CA ALA A 36 23.91 20.36 16.29
C ALA A 36 23.02 19.09 16.40
N THR A 37 21.75 19.26 16.69
CA THR A 37 20.78 18.17 16.69
C THR A 37 20.86 17.53 15.33
N ALA A 38 21.20 16.24 15.28
CA ALA A 38 21.18 15.49 14.03
C ALA A 38 19.80 15.70 13.36
N PRO A 39 19.75 15.90 12.03
CA PRO A 39 18.50 16.11 11.36
C PRO A 39 17.55 14.94 11.66
N ALA A 40 16.30 15.26 11.99
CA ALA A 40 15.29 14.25 12.26
C ALA A 40 15.17 13.29 11.05
N PHE A 41 15.00 11.99 11.32
CA PHE A 41 14.81 10.99 10.27
C PHE A 41 13.56 11.31 9.45
N GLY A 42 13.62 11.14 8.13
CA GLY A 42 12.50 11.37 7.23
C GLY A 42 12.76 10.79 5.84
N GLN A 43 11.89 11.12 4.90
CA GLN A 43 11.92 10.56 3.54
C GLN A 43 13.30 10.74 2.84
N GLY A 44 13.99 11.84 3.09
CA GLY A 44 15.31 12.08 2.51
C GLY A 44 16.36 11.04 2.93
N GLU A 45 16.30 10.55 4.18
CA GLU A 45 17.18 9.49 4.66
C GLU A 45 16.84 8.14 4.00
N VAL A 46 15.55 7.84 3.79
CA VAL A 46 15.12 6.61 3.09
C VAL A 46 15.55 6.65 1.62
N ILE A 47 15.42 7.80 0.95
CA ILE A 47 15.92 7.99 -0.43
C ILE A 47 17.42 7.76 -0.51
N LYS A 48 18.20 8.30 0.46
CA LYS A 48 19.61 8.06 0.53
C LYS A 48 19.93 6.57 0.70
N ARG A 49 19.27 5.89 1.66
CA ARG A 49 19.44 4.43 1.88
C ARG A 49 19.08 3.62 0.65
N ALA A 50 18.01 3.95 -0.06
CA ALA A 50 17.62 3.26 -1.29
C ALA A 50 18.70 3.42 -2.38
N ARG A 51 19.25 4.63 -2.56
CA ARG A 51 20.33 4.89 -3.50
C ARG A 51 21.61 4.13 -3.14
N ASP A 52 22.02 4.18 -1.88
CA ASP A 52 23.21 3.48 -1.40
C ASP A 52 23.03 1.95 -1.58
N LEU A 53 21.85 1.44 -1.28
CA LEU A 53 21.49 0.02 -1.46
C LEU A 53 21.50 -0.39 -2.94
N ALA A 54 21.09 0.48 -3.86
CA ALA A 54 21.13 0.21 -5.30
C ALA A 54 22.58 0.05 -5.82
N SER A 55 23.54 0.68 -5.17
CA SER A 55 24.96 0.59 -5.52
C SER A 55 25.61 -0.71 -5.05
N ALA A 56 24.96 -1.47 -4.17
CA ALA A 56 25.42 -2.76 -3.67
C ALA A 56 24.75 -3.92 -4.40
N PRO A 57 25.41 -5.09 -4.52
CA PRO A 57 24.78 -6.31 -5.01
C PRO A 57 23.52 -6.68 -4.21
N PHE A 58 22.54 -7.23 -4.90
CA PHE A 58 21.35 -7.74 -4.23
C PHE A 58 21.66 -9.02 -3.46
N GLU A 59 21.24 -9.07 -2.18
CA GLU A 59 21.40 -10.24 -1.32
C GLU A 59 20.09 -11.03 -1.24
N PRO A 60 19.94 -12.12 -2.01
CA PRO A 60 18.70 -12.88 -2.08
C PRO A 60 18.47 -13.78 -0.84
N THR A 61 19.51 -13.95 -0.01
CA THR A 61 19.50 -14.92 1.11
C THR A 61 18.41 -14.59 2.12
N ILE A 62 17.57 -15.59 2.41
CA ILE A 62 16.58 -15.57 3.49
C ILE A 62 17.17 -16.36 4.66
N PRO A 63 17.26 -15.78 5.87
CA PRO A 63 17.71 -16.54 7.03
C PRO A 63 16.84 -17.78 7.25
N PRO A 64 17.42 -18.95 7.59
CA PRO A 64 16.65 -20.14 7.86
C PRO A 64 15.77 -19.93 9.09
N LEU A 65 14.52 -20.39 9.01
CA LEU A 65 13.61 -20.39 10.15
C LEU A 65 13.84 -21.65 11.00
N PRO A 66 13.61 -21.57 12.34
CA PRO A 66 13.51 -22.76 13.17
C PRO A 66 12.48 -23.74 12.58
N GLU A 67 12.76 -25.04 12.66
CA GLU A 67 11.92 -26.07 12.06
C GLU A 67 10.45 -26.00 12.53
N SER A 68 10.24 -25.73 13.83
CA SER A 68 8.90 -25.56 14.41
C SER A 68 8.08 -24.41 13.82
N ILE A 69 8.75 -23.42 13.21
CA ILE A 69 8.12 -22.28 12.51
C ILE A 69 8.05 -22.54 11.01
N ALA A 70 9.09 -23.17 10.43
CA ALA A 70 9.15 -23.46 9.00
C ALA A 70 8.12 -24.51 8.55
N ALA A 71 7.70 -25.41 9.47
CA ALA A 71 6.74 -26.47 9.22
C ALA A 71 5.27 -26.05 9.38
N LEU A 72 4.99 -24.82 9.82
CA LEU A 72 3.61 -24.34 9.97
C LEU A 72 2.89 -24.28 8.61
N ASP A 73 1.70 -24.88 8.55
CA ASP A 73 0.75 -24.65 7.48
C ASP A 73 0.02 -23.32 7.67
N PHE A 74 -0.91 -23.00 6.77
CA PHE A 74 -1.63 -21.73 6.80
C PHE A 74 -2.48 -21.55 8.06
N ASP A 75 -3.21 -22.60 8.49
CA ASP A 75 -4.11 -22.51 9.65
C ASP A 75 -3.33 -22.40 10.95
N ALA A 76 -2.27 -23.17 11.10
CA ALA A 76 -1.36 -23.09 12.22
C ALA A 76 -0.68 -21.72 12.31
N TRP A 77 -0.21 -21.17 11.17
CA TRP A 77 0.36 -19.82 11.14
C TRP A 77 -0.67 -18.75 11.50
N ARG A 78 -1.89 -18.83 10.99
CA ARG A 78 -2.99 -17.88 11.25
C ARG A 78 -3.42 -17.88 12.72
N ASP A 79 -3.25 -18.99 13.43
CA ASP A 79 -3.55 -19.10 14.86
C ASP A 79 -2.52 -18.37 15.76
N ILE A 80 -1.35 -18.00 15.21
CA ILE A 80 -0.38 -17.15 15.90
C ILE A 80 -0.86 -15.70 15.81
N ARG A 81 -1.18 -15.11 16.96
CA ARG A 81 -1.76 -13.76 17.07
C ARG A 81 -0.88 -12.83 17.88
N PHE A 82 -0.77 -11.60 17.42
CA PHE A 82 -0.15 -10.55 18.22
C PHE A 82 -1.01 -10.21 19.44
N LYS A 83 -0.38 -10.05 20.61
CA LYS A 83 -1.09 -9.67 21.84
C LYS A 83 -1.43 -8.19 21.83
N SER A 84 -2.73 -7.88 21.74
CA SER A 84 -3.24 -6.51 21.59
C SER A 84 -3.02 -5.61 22.82
N ASP A 85 -2.66 -6.20 23.98
CA ASP A 85 -2.29 -5.48 25.20
C ASP A 85 -0.88 -4.87 25.16
N LYS A 86 -0.11 -5.12 24.10
CA LYS A 86 1.25 -4.59 23.90
C LYS A 86 1.20 -3.27 23.10
N PRO A 87 1.33 -2.10 23.73
CA PRO A 87 1.31 -0.84 23.02
C PRO A 87 2.67 -0.60 22.34
N LEU A 88 2.73 -0.78 21.02
CA LEU A 88 3.94 -0.52 20.24
C LEU A 88 3.99 0.90 19.66
N LEU A 89 2.81 1.51 19.45
CA LEU A 89 2.66 2.78 18.75
C LEU A 89 1.80 3.75 19.57
N GLY A 90 2.31 4.95 19.77
CA GLY A 90 1.59 6.07 20.38
C GLY A 90 1.31 5.92 21.88
N PRO A 91 0.70 6.95 22.49
CA PRO A 91 0.25 6.91 23.88
C PRO A 91 -0.97 6.00 24.03
N PRO A 92 -1.21 5.46 25.24
CA PRO A 92 -2.47 4.78 25.54
C PRO A 92 -3.67 5.68 25.20
N GLY A 93 -4.66 5.14 24.48
CA GLY A 93 -5.86 5.89 24.09
C GLY A 93 -5.78 6.61 22.74
N GLY A 94 -4.63 6.61 22.05
CA GLY A 94 -4.54 7.13 20.66
C GLY A 94 -5.33 6.31 19.65
N ASN A 95 -5.60 6.88 18.48
CA ASN A 95 -6.44 6.28 17.44
C ASN A 95 -5.79 5.09 16.72
N PHE A 96 -4.45 5.01 16.69
CA PHE A 96 -3.75 3.95 15.96
C PHE A 96 -3.17 2.89 16.87
N ARG A 97 -3.20 1.63 16.42
CA ARG A 97 -2.51 0.49 17.05
C ARG A 97 -1.68 -0.24 16.00
N LEU A 98 -0.48 -0.64 16.38
CA LEU A 98 0.43 -1.45 15.57
C LEU A 98 0.43 -2.89 16.11
N GLU A 99 0.16 -3.83 15.23
CA GLU A 99 0.26 -5.27 15.49
C GLU A 99 1.21 -5.89 14.46
N LEU A 100 2.05 -6.83 14.88
CA LEU A 100 3.08 -7.45 14.05
C LEU A 100 2.64 -8.84 13.62
N PHE A 101 3.04 -9.26 12.43
CA PHE A 101 2.84 -10.64 11.95
C PHE A 101 4.07 -11.49 12.24
N HIS A 102 3.82 -12.71 12.72
CA HIS A 102 4.87 -13.68 12.96
C HIS A 102 5.36 -14.30 11.65
N LEU A 103 6.65 -14.64 11.57
CA LEU A 103 7.18 -15.43 10.45
C LEU A 103 6.59 -16.86 10.48
N GLY A 104 6.52 -17.48 9.32
CA GLY A 104 6.04 -18.86 9.13
C GLY A 104 5.30 -19.06 7.83
N HIS A 105 4.95 -20.29 7.51
CA HIS A 105 4.26 -20.67 6.28
C HIS A 105 4.97 -20.09 5.03
N LEU A 106 4.32 -19.27 4.21
CA LEU A 106 4.91 -18.59 3.05
C LEU A 106 5.71 -17.35 3.43
N TYR A 107 5.50 -16.78 4.63
CA TYR A 107 6.09 -15.52 5.07
C TYR A 107 7.40 -15.79 5.82
N ARG A 108 8.46 -16.08 5.07
CA ARG A 108 9.76 -16.52 5.61
C ARG A 108 10.81 -15.42 5.66
N ARG A 109 10.63 -14.34 4.93
CA ARG A 109 11.56 -13.21 4.88
C ARG A 109 11.25 -12.21 6.00
N PRO A 110 12.17 -11.97 6.92
CA PRO A 110 11.96 -10.98 7.97
C PRO A 110 12.02 -9.56 7.42
N VAL A 111 11.20 -8.68 8.02
CA VAL A 111 11.24 -7.23 7.82
C VAL A 111 11.63 -6.54 9.12
N ILE A 112 12.31 -5.39 9.00
CA ILE A 112 12.64 -4.53 10.14
C ILE A 112 11.53 -3.49 10.27
N VAL A 113 10.96 -3.37 11.47
CA VAL A 113 9.95 -2.36 11.78
C VAL A 113 10.48 -1.41 12.84
N ASN A 114 10.57 -0.14 12.49
CA ASN A 114 10.99 0.94 13.39
C ASN A 114 9.80 1.82 13.73
N VAL A 115 9.74 2.33 14.94
CA VAL A 115 8.85 3.42 15.33
C VAL A 115 9.67 4.70 15.44
N LEU A 116 9.22 5.76 14.78
CA LEU A 116 9.83 7.08 14.87
C LEU A 116 9.19 7.84 16.05
N ARG A 117 10.01 8.19 17.03
CA ARG A 117 9.64 9.03 18.16
C ARG A 117 10.48 10.31 18.10
N ASP A 118 9.83 11.44 17.91
CA ASP A 118 10.51 12.74 17.77
C ASP A 118 11.60 12.73 16.66
N GLY A 119 11.32 12.02 15.56
CA GLY A 119 12.24 11.85 14.45
C GLY A 119 13.41 10.91 14.70
N ILE A 120 13.40 10.15 15.81
CA ILE A 120 14.44 9.18 16.15
C ILE A 120 13.91 7.76 15.89
N PRO A 121 14.54 6.98 14.99
CA PRO A 121 14.11 5.61 14.72
C PRO A 121 14.49 4.66 15.87
N ALA A 122 13.52 3.91 16.35
CA ALA A 122 13.68 2.85 17.33
C ALA A 122 13.19 1.52 16.75
N PRO A 123 14.07 0.55 16.45
CA PRO A 123 13.65 -0.74 15.96
C PRO A 123 12.86 -1.51 17.03
N ILE A 124 11.80 -2.20 16.62
CA ILE A 124 11.06 -3.08 17.51
C ILE A 124 11.81 -4.41 17.58
N PRO A 125 12.35 -4.80 18.74
CA PRO A 125 13.02 -6.08 18.89
C PRO A 125 11.99 -7.22 18.86
N TYR A 126 12.34 -8.32 18.20
CA TYR A 126 11.54 -9.53 18.29
C TYR A 126 11.55 -10.09 19.71
N ALA A 127 10.38 -10.44 20.21
CA ALA A 127 10.22 -11.17 21.45
C ALA A 127 9.03 -12.13 21.32
N SER A 128 9.24 -13.40 21.65
CA SER A 128 8.20 -14.44 21.54
C SER A 128 6.96 -14.15 22.41
N ASN A 129 7.14 -13.45 23.51
CA ASN A 129 6.05 -13.05 24.40
C ASN A 129 5.12 -11.96 23.82
N LEU A 130 5.45 -11.38 22.65
CA LEU A 130 4.55 -10.48 21.90
C LEU A 130 3.40 -11.24 21.25
N PHE A 131 3.51 -12.55 21.14
CA PHE A 131 2.54 -13.38 20.44
C PHE A 131 1.86 -14.39 21.35
N ASP A 132 0.62 -14.70 21.02
CA ASP A 132 -0.12 -15.86 21.44
C ASP A 132 -0.03 -16.88 20.33
N TYR A 133 0.45 -18.08 20.64
CA TYR A 133 0.68 -19.14 19.66
C TYR A 133 -0.53 -20.06 19.46
N GLY A 134 -1.66 -19.75 20.13
CA GLY A 134 -2.88 -20.54 20.01
C GLY A 134 -2.65 -22.01 20.34
N HIS A 135 -3.05 -22.90 19.44
CA HIS A 135 -2.90 -24.34 19.60
C HIS A 135 -1.50 -24.88 19.21
N ASN A 136 -0.63 -24.02 18.69
CA ASN A 136 0.69 -24.43 18.22
C ASN A 136 1.63 -24.80 19.36
N LYS A 137 2.25 -25.96 19.25
CA LYS A 137 3.31 -26.40 20.17
C LYS A 137 4.66 -26.00 19.59
N ILE A 138 5.11 -24.80 19.87
CA ILE A 138 6.43 -24.32 19.43
C ILE A 138 7.49 -24.93 20.32
N ALA A 139 8.28 -25.85 19.77
CA ALA A 139 9.36 -26.52 20.49
C ALA A 139 10.60 -25.61 20.62
N GLY A 140 11.09 -25.46 21.84
CA GLY A 140 12.33 -24.75 22.15
C GLY A 140 12.17 -23.21 22.19
N ALA A 141 13.26 -22.54 22.52
CA ALA A 141 13.32 -21.08 22.54
C ALA A 141 13.51 -20.55 21.12
N LEU A 142 12.66 -19.60 20.70
CA LEU A 142 12.83 -18.91 19.42
C LEU A 142 13.99 -17.91 19.47
N PRO A 143 14.75 -17.75 18.37
CA PRO A 143 15.83 -16.77 18.30
C PRO A 143 15.35 -15.36 18.58
N VAL A 144 16.12 -14.59 19.37
CA VAL A 144 15.80 -13.20 19.71
C VAL A 144 15.87 -12.24 18.51
N ASN A 145 16.47 -12.68 17.41
CA ASN A 145 16.62 -11.94 16.16
C ASN A 145 15.76 -12.52 15.03
N LEU A 146 14.71 -13.28 15.35
CA LEU A 146 13.86 -13.91 14.34
C LEU A 146 13.23 -12.88 13.39
N GLY A 147 12.79 -11.73 13.91
CA GLY A 147 12.13 -10.68 13.13
C GLY A 147 10.64 -10.95 12.92
N PHE A 148 10.03 -10.19 12.03
CA PHE A 148 8.59 -10.19 11.77
C PHE A 148 8.31 -10.38 10.28
N ALA A 149 7.16 -10.95 9.92
CA ALA A 149 6.74 -11.10 8.53
C ALA A 149 6.19 -9.80 7.91
N GLY A 150 5.77 -8.88 8.75
CA GLY A 150 5.12 -7.64 8.41
C GLY A 150 4.33 -7.10 9.58
N PHE A 151 3.40 -6.20 9.30
CA PHE A 151 2.57 -5.58 10.33
C PHE A 151 1.22 -5.12 9.77
N ARG A 152 0.31 -4.83 10.69
CA ARG A 152 -0.95 -4.14 10.40
C ARG A 152 -1.15 -2.97 11.33
N LEU A 153 -1.87 -1.98 10.84
CA LEU A 153 -2.38 -0.88 11.63
C LEU A 153 -3.88 -1.05 11.85
N LYS A 154 -4.30 -0.77 13.06
CA LYS A 154 -5.70 -0.73 13.45
C LYS A 154 -6.12 0.68 13.80
N TYR A 155 -7.38 0.99 13.53
CA TYR A 155 -8.01 2.28 13.73
C TYR A 155 -9.50 2.07 14.06
N PRO A 156 -10.18 2.94 14.82
CA PRO A 156 -11.62 2.83 15.09
C PRO A 156 -12.43 3.20 13.82
N LEU A 157 -12.41 2.31 12.82
CA LEU A 157 -12.95 2.56 11.48
C LEU A 157 -14.48 2.40 11.43
N ASN A 158 -15.01 1.30 11.98
CA ASN A 158 -16.42 0.97 11.92
C ASN A 158 -17.20 1.48 13.13
N ALA A 159 -16.59 1.44 14.31
CA ALA A 159 -17.19 1.93 15.55
C ALA A 159 -16.14 2.55 16.47
N PRO A 160 -16.46 3.61 17.24
CA PRO A 160 -15.49 4.38 18.02
C PRO A 160 -14.68 3.58 19.05
N HIS A 161 -15.18 2.43 19.47
CA HIS A 161 -14.53 1.60 20.51
C HIS A 161 -14.00 0.27 19.99
N VAL A 162 -14.07 0.05 18.66
CA VAL A 162 -13.60 -1.17 18.01
C VAL A 162 -12.40 -0.83 17.15
N MET A 163 -11.27 -1.48 17.43
CA MET A 163 -10.04 -1.31 16.64
C MET A 163 -10.06 -2.26 15.45
N ASP A 164 -10.53 -1.76 14.33
CA ASP A 164 -10.55 -2.50 13.07
C ASP A 164 -9.19 -2.46 12.39
N GLU A 165 -8.85 -3.48 11.63
CA GLU A 165 -7.70 -3.44 10.73
C GLU A 165 -7.98 -2.46 9.59
N VAL A 166 -7.08 -1.50 9.37
CA VAL A 166 -7.22 -0.49 8.32
C VAL A 166 -6.25 -0.73 7.16
N ILE A 167 -5.03 -1.16 7.47
CA ILE A 167 -4.01 -1.48 6.48
C ILE A 167 -3.06 -2.55 7.01
N ALA A 168 -2.64 -3.46 6.14
CA ALA A 168 -1.64 -4.48 6.41
C ALA A 168 -0.55 -4.50 5.33
N PHE A 169 0.71 -4.64 5.76
CA PHE A 169 1.87 -4.88 4.91
C PHE A 169 2.38 -6.28 5.21
N LEU A 170 2.25 -7.21 4.26
CA LEU A 170 2.59 -8.61 4.46
C LEU A 170 2.96 -9.28 3.13
N GLY A 171 4.14 -9.87 3.08
CA GLY A 171 4.64 -10.58 1.90
C GLY A 171 5.16 -9.68 0.79
N ALA A 172 6.39 -9.86 0.34
CA ALA A 172 7.05 -9.06 -0.69
C ALA A 172 6.79 -7.57 -0.50
N SER A 173 6.17 -6.90 -1.50
CA SER A 173 5.78 -5.48 -1.38
C SER A 173 4.27 -5.29 -1.39
N TYR A 174 3.50 -6.32 -1.02
CA TYR A 174 2.04 -6.24 -0.96
C TYR A 174 1.55 -5.45 0.25
N TYR A 175 0.47 -4.69 0.04
CA TYR A 175 -0.31 -4.09 1.10
C TYR A 175 -1.78 -4.05 0.73
N ARG A 176 -2.63 -4.19 1.74
CA ARG A 176 -4.09 -4.18 1.62
C ARG A 176 -4.66 -3.19 2.62
N PHE A 177 -5.69 -2.46 2.24
CA PHE A 177 -6.32 -1.50 3.15
C PHE A 177 -7.83 -1.41 2.90
N LEU A 178 -8.56 -0.92 3.89
CA LEU A 178 -10.01 -0.95 3.94
C LEU A 178 -10.59 0.41 4.29
N GLY A 179 -11.68 0.77 3.65
CA GLY A 179 -12.62 1.76 4.13
C GLY A 179 -13.65 1.15 5.09
N ARG A 180 -14.52 1.98 5.65
CA ARG A 180 -15.57 1.56 6.56
C ARG A 180 -16.50 0.54 5.91
N GLY A 181 -16.80 -0.54 6.64
CA GLY A 181 -17.72 -1.60 6.21
C GLY A 181 -17.16 -2.56 5.15
N GLN A 182 -15.90 -2.38 4.73
CA GLN A 182 -15.29 -3.21 3.69
C GLN A 182 -14.64 -4.49 4.26
N ARG A 183 -14.46 -5.47 3.39
CA ARG A 183 -13.71 -6.71 3.60
C ARG A 183 -12.53 -6.77 2.64
N TYR A 184 -11.47 -7.49 2.99
CA TYR A 184 -10.32 -7.67 2.11
C TYR A 184 -10.68 -8.39 0.80
N GLY A 185 -10.18 -7.85 -0.29
CA GLY A 185 -10.19 -8.41 -1.63
C GLY A 185 -8.84 -8.20 -2.28
N LEU A 186 -8.79 -7.36 -3.31
CA LEU A 186 -7.56 -7.03 -4.04
C LEU A 186 -6.47 -6.41 -3.15
N SER A 187 -5.26 -6.41 -3.68
CA SER A 187 -4.06 -5.86 -3.05
C SER A 187 -3.47 -4.74 -3.90
N ALA A 188 -2.78 -3.79 -3.26
CA ALA A 188 -1.79 -2.95 -3.92
C ALA A 188 -0.38 -3.53 -3.69
N ARG A 189 0.56 -3.20 -4.57
CA ARG A 189 1.96 -3.61 -4.49
C ARG A 189 2.86 -2.39 -4.59
N GLY A 190 4.04 -2.45 -3.96
CA GLY A 190 5.03 -1.39 -4.12
C GLY A 190 5.50 -1.27 -5.56
N LEU A 191 5.85 -2.38 -6.19
CA LEU A 191 6.41 -2.41 -7.53
C LEU A 191 6.09 -3.73 -8.23
N ALA A 192 5.87 -3.69 -9.55
CA ALA A 192 5.85 -4.85 -10.42
C ALA A 192 6.97 -4.76 -11.44
N ILE A 193 7.73 -5.84 -11.63
CA ILE A 193 8.77 -5.94 -12.65
C ILE A 193 8.55 -7.23 -13.42
N GLY A 194 8.31 -7.12 -14.72
CA GLY A 194 8.10 -8.27 -15.58
C GLY A 194 6.74 -8.95 -15.40
N ALA A 195 5.73 -8.29 -14.81
CA ALA A 195 4.40 -8.87 -14.69
C ALA A 195 3.83 -9.20 -16.09
N GLY A 196 3.34 -10.45 -16.25
CA GLY A 196 2.83 -10.94 -17.54
C GLY A 196 3.86 -11.16 -18.63
N ALA A 197 5.15 -10.94 -18.38
CA ALA A 197 6.22 -11.29 -19.32
C ALA A 197 6.40 -12.81 -19.38
N GLN A 198 6.91 -13.30 -20.53
CA GLN A 198 7.28 -14.72 -20.68
C GLN A 198 8.47 -15.16 -19.81
N VAL A 199 9.16 -14.21 -19.16
CA VAL A 199 10.23 -14.42 -18.17
C VAL A 199 9.66 -14.27 -16.76
N ASN A 200 10.31 -14.91 -15.81
CA ASN A 200 9.90 -14.89 -14.39
C ASN A 200 9.70 -13.45 -13.89
N GLU A 201 8.52 -13.17 -13.34
CA GLU A 201 8.23 -11.92 -12.65
C GLU A 201 9.15 -11.76 -11.44
N GLU A 202 9.69 -10.58 -11.23
CA GLU A 202 10.45 -10.23 -10.04
C GLU A 202 9.51 -9.63 -8.98
N PHE A 203 9.67 -10.09 -7.73
CA PHE A 203 8.92 -9.60 -6.59
C PHE A 203 9.84 -8.82 -5.62
N PRO A 204 10.09 -7.53 -5.86
CA PRO A 204 10.77 -6.68 -4.88
C PRO A 204 9.99 -6.69 -3.56
N PHE A 205 10.70 -6.56 -2.45
CA PHE A 205 10.09 -6.66 -1.13
C PHE A 205 10.43 -5.44 -0.27
N PHE A 206 9.52 -5.07 0.63
CA PHE A 206 9.81 -4.11 1.67
C PHE A 206 10.67 -4.78 2.74
N ARG A 207 11.90 -4.28 2.91
CA ARG A 207 12.85 -4.84 3.86
C ARG A 207 12.87 -4.11 5.21
N GLU A 208 12.52 -2.83 5.22
CA GLU A 208 12.54 -2.00 6.42
C GLU A 208 11.45 -0.93 6.36
N PHE A 209 10.81 -0.68 7.51
CA PHE A 209 9.76 0.32 7.67
C PHE A 209 10.08 1.26 8.83
N TRP A 210 9.61 2.51 8.72
CA TRP A 210 9.63 3.52 9.77
C TRP A 210 8.24 4.12 9.88
N ILE A 211 7.61 3.91 11.03
CA ILE A 211 6.25 4.35 11.30
C ILE A 211 6.34 5.56 12.21
N GLU A 212 5.87 6.71 11.75
CA GLU A 212 5.84 7.93 12.56
C GLU A 212 4.84 7.74 13.70
N THR A 213 5.24 8.10 14.92
CA THR A 213 4.32 8.07 16.07
C THR A 213 3.31 9.19 15.92
N PRO A 214 2.02 8.91 15.71
CA PRO A 214 1.01 9.94 15.58
C PRO A 214 0.65 10.52 16.95
N ASP A 215 0.18 11.76 16.98
CA ASP A 215 -0.48 12.32 18.15
C ASP A 215 -1.73 11.51 18.51
N ALA A 216 -2.16 11.59 19.77
CA ALA A 216 -3.30 10.79 20.25
C ALA A 216 -4.59 11.03 19.46
N ALA A 217 -4.83 12.27 19.01
CA ALA A 217 -6.01 12.66 18.23
C ALA A 217 -5.79 12.61 16.72
N SER A 218 -4.63 12.15 16.24
CA SER A 218 -4.33 12.14 14.82
C SER A 218 -5.28 11.22 14.04
N GLU A 219 -5.77 11.70 12.90
CA GLU A 219 -6.64 10.97 11.98
C GLU A 219 -5.87 10.41 10.78
N HIS A 220 -4.56 10.61 10.73
CA HIS A 220 -3.69 10.06 9.70
C HIS A 220 -2.38 9.55 10.29
N ILE A 221 -1.69 8.71 9.55
CA ILE A 221 -0.39 8.15 9.95
C ILE A 221 0.55 8.05 8.76
N ILE A 222 1.83 8.29 9.00
CA ILE A 222 2.88 8.26 8.00
C ILE A 222 3.76 7.03 8.19
N ILE A 223 4.04 6.34 7.10
CA ILE A 223 4.94 5.20 7.03
C ILE A 223 5.97 5.44 5.94
N HIS A 224 7.24 5.31 6.27
CA HIS A 224 8.30 5.21 5.29
C HIS A 224 8.69 3.75 5.10
N ALA A 225 9.05 3.36 3.87
CA ALA A 225 9.47 1.99 3.58
C ALA A 225 10.63 1.96 2.60
N LEU A 226 11.57 1.06 2.85
CA LEU A 226 12.69 0.75 1.97
C LEU A 226 12.39 -0.54 1.22
N LEU A 227 12.27 -0.45 -0.10
CA LEU A 227 12.08 -1.58 -1.00
C LEU A 227 13.43 -2.07 -1.52
N ASP A 228 13.57 -3.37 -1.64
CA ASP A 228 14.75 -4.05 -2.16
C ASP A 228 14.37 -5.14 -3.17
N GLY A 229 15.15 -5.27 -4.22
CA GLY A 229 14.96 -6.26 -5.29
C GLY A 229 16.20 -6.43 -6.15
N ALA A 230 16.23 -7.48 -6.96
CA ALA A 230 17.39 -7.78 -7.81
C ALA A 230 17.64 -6.71 -8.88
N SER A 231 16.59 -6.05 -9.38
CA SER A 231 16.66 -5.04 -10.43
C SER A 231 16.52 -3.61 -9.94
N ALA A 232 15.86 -3.39 -8.79
CA ALA A 232 15.62 -2.05 -8.26
C ALA A 232 15.57 -2.00 -6.74
N THR A 233 15.85 -0.81 -6.21
CA THR A 233 15.53 -0.41 -4.84
C THR A 233 14.57 0.76 -4.87
N GLY A 234 13.88 1.03 -3.76
CA GLY A 234 12.92 2.12 -3.70
C GLY A 234 12.75 2.70 -2.31
N ALA A 235 12.55 4.00 -2.27
CA ALA A 235 12.15 4.74 -1.08
C ALA A 235 10.68 5.11 -1.21
N PHE A 236 9.84 4.57 -0.34
CA PHE A 236 8.41 4.82 -0.30
C PHE A 236 8.04 5.68 0.91
N ARG A 237 7.04 6.53 0.72
CA ARG A 237 6.31 7.20 1.78
C ARG A 237 4.83 6.95 1.54
N PHE A 238 4.12 6.56 2.58
CA PHE A 238 2.68 6.36 2.60
C PHE A 238 2.07 7.27 3.65
N ASP A 239 1.19 8.18 3.24
CA ASP A 239 0.33 8.96 4.13
C ASP A 239 -1.06 8.33 4.11
N ILE A 240 -1.50 7.74 5.20
CA ILE A 240 -2.70 6.91 5.28
C ILE A 240 -3.79 7.68 6.02
N PHE A 241 -4.94 7.84 5.37
CA PHE A 241 -6.11 8.56 5.86
C PHE A 241 -7.30 7.59 6.01
N PRO A 242 -7.49 6.98 7.19
CA PRO A 242 -8.63 6.11 7.46
C PRO A 242 -9.96 6.86 7.33
N GLY A 243 -10.99 6.22 6.79
CA GLY A 243 -12.30 6.85 6.64
C GLY A 243 -13.37 5.93 6.05
N LEU A 244 -14.51 6.53 5.67
CA LEU A 244 -15.51 5.82 4.87
C LEU A 244 -14.88 5.22 3.62
N GLU A 245 -14.05 6.02 2.97
CA GLU A 245 -13.18 5.64 1.88
C GLU A 245 -11.75 5.93 2.34
N THR A 246 -11.07 4.92 2.85
CA THR A 246 -9.67 5.06 3.23
C THR A 246 -8.83 5.40 2.00
N SER A 247 -7.96 6.40 2.13
CA SER A 247 -7.03 6.77 1.06
C SER A 247 -5.58 6.68 1.54
N VAL A 248 -4.70 6.37 0.60
CA VAL A 248 -3.26 6.26 0.80
C VAL A 248 -2.57 7.13 -0.24
N ASP A 249 -1.94 8.22 0.17
CA ASP A 249 -1.02 8.97 -0.67
C ASP A 249 0.34 8.30 -0.66
N ALA A 250 0.78 7.84 -1.81
CA ALA A 250 2.05 7.17 -1.98
C ALA A 250 3.02 8.05 -2.79
N SER A 251 4.24 8.20 -2.30
CA SER A 251 5.37 8.78 -3.02
C SER A 251 6.49 7.76 -3.07
N VAL A 252 7.06 7.54 -4.25
CA VAL A 252 8.11 6.56 -4.46
C VAL A 252 9.24 7.13 -5.30
N THR A 253 10.48 6.94 -4.85
CA THR A 253 11.69 7.18 -5.64
C THR A 253 12.39 5.85 -5.84
N LEU A 254 12.55 5.43 -7.10
CA LEU A 254 13.19 4.18 -7.51
C LEU A 254 14.62 4.44 -7.97
N PHE A 255 15.49 3.46 -7.74
CA PHE A 255 16.86 3.40 -8.25
C PHE A 255 17.10 2.04 -8.89
N ALA A 256 17.51 2.03 -10.16
CA ALA A 256 17.74 0.80 -10.89
C ALA A 256 19.14 0.24 -10.68
N ARG A 257 19.25 -1.02 -10.26
CA ARG A 257 20.49 -1.81 -10.27
C ARG A 257 20.84 -2.32 -11.66
N LYS A 258 19.81 -2.67 -12.42
CA LYS A 258 19.88 -3.22 -13.77
C LYS A 258 18.89 -2.50 -14.66
N PRO A 259 19.05 -2.55 -16.00
CA PRO A 259 18.03 -2.03 -16.90
C PRO A 259 16.69 -2.71 -16.64
N ILE A 260 15.62 -1.92 -16.53
CA ILE A 260 14.25 -2.40 -16.35
C ILE A 260 13.43 -1.98 -17.56
N THR A 261 12.99 -2.96 -18.33
CA THR A 261 12.23 -2.77 -19.57
C THR A 261 10.73 -3.01 -19.39
N SER A 262 10.34 -3.64 -18.31
CA SER A 262 8.95 -3.93 -17.96
C SER A 262 8.68 -3.50 -16.51
N LEU A 263 8.56 -2.18 -16.35
CA LEU A 263 8.26 -1.55 -15.05
C LEU A 263 6.76 -1.33 -14.94
N GLY A 264 6.16 -1.78 -13.84
CA GLY A 264 4.77 -1.50 -13.47
C GLY A 264 4.69 -0.64 -12.21
N MET A 265 4.18 0.59 -12.37
CA MET A 265 3.99 1.55 -11.28
C MET A 265 2.57 1.47 -10.72
N ALA A 266 2.44 1.70 -9.40
CA ALA A 266 1.17 1.60 -8.69
C ALA A 266 0.40 0.31 -9.01
N PRO A 267 1.03 -0.88 -8.92
CA PRO A 267 0.39 -2.10 -9.35
C PRO A 267 -0.69 -2.54 -8.36
N LEU A 268 -1.79 -3.01 -8.92
CA LEU A 268 -2.90 -3.67 -8.23
C LEU A 268 -2.92 -5.14 -8.60
N SER A 269 -3.15 -6.02 -7.65
CA SER A 269 -3.36 -7.44 -7.85
C SER A 269 -4.74 -7.84 -7.36
N SER A 270 -5.45 -8.65 -8.13
CA SER A 270 -6.82 -9.04 -7.87
C SER A 270 -7.08 -10.47 -8.34
N MET A 271 -8.21 -11.02 -7.95
CA MET A 271 -8.69 -12.32 -8.38
C MET A 271 -9.95 -12.15 -9.23
N PHE A 272 -10.02 -12.88 -10.34
CA PHE A 272 -11.22 -13.07 -11.16
C PHE A 272 -11.29 -14.53 -11.60
N LEU A 273 -12.16 -15.32 -10.99
CA LEU A 273 -12.39 -16.72 -11.36
C LEU A 273 -13.55 -16.82 -12.37
N CYS A 274 -14.70 -16.27 -12.03
CA CYS A 274 -15.86 -16.20 -12.89
C CYS A 274 -16.73 -14.96 -12.58
N GLY A 275 -17.55 -14.56 -13.53
CA GLY A 275 -18.48 -13.45 -13.44
C GLY A 275 -19.52 -13.52 -14.55
N LYS A 276 -20.45 -12.57 -14.64
CA LYS A 276 -21.53 -12.50 -15.62
C LYS A 276 -21.07 -12.61 -17.09
N ASN A 277 -19.81 -12.24 -17.36
CA ASN A 277 -19.21 -12.25 -18.69
C ASN A 277 -18.31 -13.47 -18.96
N ASP A 278 -17.98 -14.28 -17.95
CA ASP A 278 -17.13 -15.46 -18.10
C ASP A 278 -17.52 -16.55 -17.09
N HIS A 279 -18.31 -17.52 -17.52
CA HIS A 279 -18.81 -18.66 -16.76
C HIS A 279 -18.21 -19.96 -17.30
N ARG A 280 -16.94 -20.24 -16.97
CA ARG A 280 -16.32 -21.51 -17.39
C ARG A 280 -16.44 -22.62 -16.37
N PHE A 281 -16.74 -22.30 -15.12
CA PHE A 281 -16.85 -23.26 -14.04
C PHE A 281 -18.32 -23.54 -13.76
N THR A 282 -18.70 -24.79 -13.83
CA THR A 282 -20.10 -25.22 -13.77
C THR A 282 -20.46 -25.95 -12.49
N ASP A 283 -19.50 -26.24 -11.63
CA ASP A 283 -19.71 -27.03 -10.41
C ASP A 283 -19.63 -26.17 -9.12
N ASP A 284 -19.92 -24.90 -9.23
CA ASP A 284 -20.04 -23.95 -8.11
C ASP A 284 -21.42 -23.33 -8.12
N SER A 285 -22.09 -23.29 -6.96
CA SER A 285 -23.42 -22.68 -6.83
C SER A 285 -23.38 -21.15 -6.82
N ARG A 286 -22.21 -20.57 -6.59
CA ARG A 286 -22.00 -19.13 -6.59
C ARG A 286 -22.00 -18.59 -8.01
N GLY A 287 -22.78 -17.54 -8.28
CA GLY A 287 -22.89 -16.96 -9.62
C GLY A 287 -21.63 -16.23 -10.07
N GLU A 288 -20.93 -15.60 -9.14
CA GLU A 288 -19.73 -14.80 -9.39
C GLU A 288 -18.69 -15.05 -8.31
N LEU A 289 -17.41 -15.03 -8.71
CA LEU A 289 -16.27 -15.20 -7.80
C LEU A 289 -15.12 -14.29 -8.27
N HIS A 290 -15.06 -13.10 -7.72
CA HIS A 290 -14.01 -12.13 -8.07
C HIS A 290 -13.84 -11.03 -7.01
N ASP A 291 -12.63 -10.54 -6.88
CA ASP A 291 -12.30 -9.35 -6.09
C ASP A 291 -12.55 -8.06 -6.87
N SER A 292 -12.53 -8.16 -8.18
CA SER A 292 -12.82 -7.08 -9.12
C SER A 292 -13.44 -7.65 -10.39
N ASP A 293 -14.40 -6.94 -10.96
CA ASP A 293 -15.10 -7.34 -12.19
C ASP A 293 -14.57 -6.61 -13.44
N GLY A 294 -13.81 -5.52 -13.27
CA GLY A 294 -13.29 -4.77 -14.40
C GLY A 294 -12.21 -3.74 -14.08
N LEU A 295 -11.50 -3.35 -15.12
CA LEU A 295 -10.58 -2.23 -15.13
C LEU A 295 -11.29 -0.98 -15.68
N LEU A 296 -11.29 0.09 -14.91
CA LEU A 296 -11.73 1.42 -15.34
C LEU A 296 -10.51 2.31 -15.52
N MET A 297 -10.51 3.10 -16.58
CA MET A 297 -9.44 4.08 -16.86
C MET A 297 -10.04 5.44 -17.19
N HIS A 298 -9.43 6.49 -16.69
CA HIS A 298 -9.66 7.88 -17.07
C HIS A 298 -8.41 8.40 -17.74
N THR A 299 -8.46 8.53 -19.06
CA THR A 299 -7.30 8.89 -19.87
C THR A 299 -6.89 10.35 -19.70
N GLY A 300 -5.66 10.68 -20.07
CA GLY A 300 -5.18 12.06 -20.12
C GLY A 300 -6.03 12.96 -21.02
N ALA A 301 -6.59 12.40 -22.10
CA ALA A 301 -7.51 13.08 -23.00
C ALA A 301 -8.92 13.29 -22.41
N GLY A 302 -9.23 12.65 -21.26
CA GLY A 302 -10.53 12.76 -20.60
C GLY A 302 -11.55 11.71 -20.99
N GLU A 303 -11.14 10.68 -21.72
CA GLU A 303 -11.97 9.52 -22.07
C GLU A 303 -12.06 8.56 -20.89
N TRP A 304 -13.25 7.94 -20.71
CA TRP A 304 -13.49 6.87 -19.76
C TRP A 304 -13.59 5.54 -20.49
N ILE A 305 -12.72 4.59 -20.14
CA ILE A 305 -12.66 3.27 -20.76
C ILE A 305 -12.96 2.22 -19.71
N TRP A 306 -13.96 1.37 -19.99
CA TRP A 306 -14.30 0.20 -19.20
C TRP A 306 -13.84 -1.08 -19.90
N ARG A 307 -13.05 -1.91 -19.20
CA ARG A 307 -12.58 -3.22 -19.66
C ARG A 307 -13.00 -4.29 -18.63
N PRO A 308 -14.04 -5.08 -18.92
CA PRO A 308 -14.39 -6.21 -18.06
C PRO A 308 -13.25 -7.20 -17.97
N LEU A 309 -13.04 -7.79 -16.79
CA LEU A 309 -12.05 -8.84 -16.58
C LEU A 309 -12.52 -10.18 -17.15
N SER A 310 -11.56 -11.05 -17.37
CA SER A 310 -11.79 -12.43 -17.79
C SER A 310 -10.78 -13.37 -17.15
N ASN A 311 -11.11 -14.67 -17.14
CA ASN A 311 -10.19 -15.73 -16.76
C ASN A 311 -9.78 -16.47 -18.05
N PRO A 312 -8.71 -16.03 -18.76
CA PRO A 312 -8.37 -16.57 -20.07
C PRO A 312 -7.81 -18.00 -19.98
N ALA A 313 -7.88 -18.77 -21.06
CA ALA A 313 -7.29 -20.10 -21.13
C ALA A 313 -5.75 -20.07 -21.20
N VAL A 314 -5.18 -18.94 -21.65
CA VAL A 314 -3.75 -18.67 -21.73
C VAL A 314 -3.49 -17.26 -21.23
N PRO A 315 -2.30 -16.96 -20.69
CA PRO A 315 -1.97 -15.61 -20.25
C PRO A 315 -2.28 -14.55 -21.30
N ALA A 316 -2.97 -13.48 -20.90
CA ALA A 316 -3.31 -12.36 -21.76
C ALA A 316 -2.74 -11.06 -21.18
N VAL A 317 -2.13 -10.25 -22.04
CA VAL A 317 -1.63 -8.93 -21.67
C VAL A 317 -2.23 -7.89 -22.60
N SER A 318 -2.90 -6.90 -22.03
CA SER A 318 -3.48 -5.77 -22.77
C SER A 318 -2.84 -4.48 -22.28
N THR A 319 -2.41 -3.60 -23.18
CA THR A 319 -1.85 -2.31 -22.82
C THR A 319 -2.66 -1.19 -23.48
N PHE A 320 -3.18 -0.28 -22.64
CA PHE A 320 -3.96 0.87 -23.07
C PHE A 320 -3.04 2.09 -23.05
N ILE A 321 -2.51 2.44 -24.22
CA ILE A 321 -1.55 3.53 -24.40
C ILE A 321 -2.20 4.87 -24.06
N ASP A 322 -1.52 5.67 -23.26
CA ASP A 322 -1.99 6.97 -22.82
C ASP A 322 -0.81 7.91 -22.52
N ASN A 323 -1.12 9.18 -22.30
CA ASN A 323 -0.17 10.19 -21.85
C ASN A 323 -0.78 10.98 -20.69
N ASN A 324 -0.11 10.95 -19.54
CA ASN A 324 -0.58 11.58 -18.31
C ASN A 324 -1.99 11.10 -17.93
N PRO A 325 -2.17 9.83 -17.55
CA PRO A 325 -3.46 9.30 -17.14
C PRO A 325 -4.02 10.08 -15.96
N ARG A 326 -5.33 10.30 -15.93
CA ARG A 326 -5.99 10.95 -14.81
C ARG A 326 -6.36 9.96 -13.71
N GLY A 327 -6.47 8.68 -14.04
CA GLY A 327 -6.67 7.62 -13.08
C GLY A 327 -6.94 6.27 -13.72
N PHE A 328 -6.77 5.22 -12.94
CA PHE A 328 -7.18 3.86 -13.28
C PHE A 328 -7.43 3.05 -12.02
N GLY A 329 -8.16 1.96 -12.14
CA GLY A 329 -8.41 1.10 -10.99
C GLY A 329 -9.11 -0.19 -11.33
N LEU A 330 -9.01 -1.14 -10.43
CA LEU A 330 -9.75 -2.40 -10.46
C LEU A 330 -11.00 -2.24 -9.60
N LEU A 331 -12.15 -2.41 -10.23
CA LEU A 331 -13.46 -2.12 -9.65
C LEU A 331 -14.19 -3.41 -9.29
N GLN A 332 -14.79 -3.42 -8.11
CA GLN A 332 -15.80 -4.37 -7.70
C GLN A 332 -17.14 -3.62 -7.75
N ARG A 333 -17.94 -3.82 -8.80
CA ARG A 333 -19.20 -3.08 -9.02
C ARG A 333 -20.42 -3.85 -8.57
N ASP A 334 -20.40 -5.17 -8.74
CA ASP A 334 -21.48 -6.00 -8.25
C ASP A 334 -21.44 -6.04 -6.73
N ARG A 335 -22.52 -5.54 -6.10
CA ARG A 335 -22.62 -5.31 -4.65
C ARG A 335 -23.81 -6.01 -4.04
N ASN A 336 -24.43 -6.94 -4.80
CA ASN A 336 -25.55 -7.72 -4.31
C ASN A 336 -25.04 -9.06 -3.79
N PHE A 337 -25.40 -9.40 -2.55
CA PHE A 337 -25.09 -10.69 -1.96
C PHE A 337 -25.58 -11.87 -2.83
N ASP A 338 -26.74 -11.73 -3.51
CA ASP A 338 -27.31 -12.79 -4.34
C ASP A 338 -26.42 -13.19 -5.53
N ASP A 339 -25.51 -12.30 -5.97
CA ASP A 339 -24.58 -12.61 -7.06
C ASP A 339 -23.46 -13.57 -6.58
N TYR A 340 -23.09 -13.52 -5.30
CA TYR A 340 -21.99 -14.30 -4.72
C TYR A 340 -22.43 -15.42 -3.78
N GLN A 341 -23.45 -15.18 -2.96
CA GLN A 341 -23.99 -16.10 -1.96
C GLN A 341 -22.93 -16.71 -1.01
N ASP A 342 -21.94 -15.91 -0.62
CA ASP A 342 -20.84 -16.32 0.23
C ASP A 342 -20.81 -15.47 1.51
N LEU A 343 -21.28 -16.05 2.62
CA LEU A 343 -21.37 -15.37 3.93
C LEU A 343 -19.98 -15.19 4.59
N ASP A 344 -19.02 -16.05 4.30
CA ASP A 344 -17.71 -16.03 4.95
C ASP A 344 -16.80 -15.02 4.28
N LEU A 345 -16.71 -15.02 2.96
CA LEU A 345 -15.80 -14.19 2.17
C LEU A 345 -16.40 -12.84 1.79
N ALA A 346 -17.75 -12.72 1.77
CA ALA A 346 -18.51 -11.49 1.56
C ALA A 346 -17.92 -10.62 0.42
N TYR A 347 -17.88 -11.20 -0.79
CA TYR A 347 -17.31 -10.57 -1.99
C TYR A 347 -17.94 -9.22 -2.33
N GLU A 348 -19.22 -9.04 -2.06
CA GLU A 348 -19.97 -7.79 -2.25
C GLU A 348 -19.45 -6.63 -1.42
N LEU A 349 -18.69 -6.91 -0.33
CA LEU A 349 -18.09 -5.91 0.56
C LEU A 349 -16.62 -5.61 0.22
N ARG A 350 -16.03 -6.25 -0.79
CA ARG A 350 -14.63 -6.02 -1.18
C ARG A 350 -14.47 -4.66 -1.86
N PRO A 351 -13.38 -3.91 -1.60
CA PRO A 351 -13.22 -2.56 -2.13
C PRO A 351 -12.91 -2.54 -3.63
N THR A 352 -13.24 -1.44 -4.27
CA THR A 352 -12.60 -0.94 -5.49
C THR A 352 -11.35 -0.20 -5.11
N TYR A 353 -10.21 -0.44 -5.77
CA TYR A 353 -9.05 0.44 -5.65
C TYR A 353 -8.93 1.34 -6.87
N TRP A 354 -8.96 2.65 -6.62
CA TRP A 354 -8.81 3.68 -7.63
C TRP A 354 -7.52 4.46 -7.42
N ILE A 355 -6.68 4.55 -8.47
CA ILE A 355 -5.40 5.24 -8.47
C ILE A 355 -5.55 6.56 -9.19
N GLU A 356 -5.06 7.64 -8.56
CA GLU A 356 -5.00 8.99 -9.11
C GLU A 356 -3.55 9.47 -9.07
N PRO A 357 -2.88 9.64 -10.22
CA PRO A 357 -1.58 10.30 -10.29
C PRO A 357 -1.60 11.69 -9.66
N ARG A 358 -0.55 12.04 -8.91
CA ARG A 358 -0.41 13.36 -8.29
C ARG A 358 0.34 14.35 -9.16
N GLU A 359 1.16 13.82 -10.06
CA GLU A 359 1.94 14.57 -11.04
C GLU A 359 1.79 13.92 -12.41
N GLY A 360 2.29 14.58 -13.47
CA GLY A 360 2.27 13.99 -14.80
C GLY A 360 3.19 12.76 -14.88
N TRP A 361 2.64 11.62 -15.28
CA TRP A 361 3.39 10.37 -15.43
C TRP A 361 3.98 10.19 -16.84
N GLY A 362 3.72 11.14 -17.75
CA GLY A 362 4.24 11.14 -19.10
C GLY A 362 3.57 10.11 -19.99
N GLU A 363 4.31 9.69 -21.06
CA GLU A 363 3.86 8.67 -21.98
C GLU A 363 4.02 7.26 -21.40
N GLY A 364 3.03 6.39 -21.65
CA GLY A 364 3.03 5.01 -21.20
C GLY A 364 1.72 4.32 -21.53
N GLY A 365 1.27 3.45 -20.66
CA GLY A 365 -0.03 2.82 -20.78
C GLY A 365 -0.43 2.07 -19.51
N VAL A 366 -1.72 1.94 -19.28
CA VAL A 366 -2.24 1.02 -18.26
C VAL A 366 -2.14 -0.40 -18.82
N GLN A 367 -1.33 -1.22 -18.20
CA GLN A 367 -1.18 -2.63 -18.55
C GLN A 367 -2.09 -3.47 -17.66
N LEU A 368 -2.89 -4.34 -18.28
CA LEU A 368 -3.70 -5.36 -17.66
C LEU A 368 -3.13 -6.73 -18.01
N VAL A 369 -2.80 -7.51 -17.00
CA VAL A 369 -2.38 -8.91 -17.11
C VAL A 369 -3.49 -9.77 -16.54
N GLU A 370 -3.94 -10.76 -17.32
CA GLU A 370 -4.95 -11.75 -16.94
C GLU A 370 -4.31 -13.14 -17.10
N LEU A 371 -4.15 -13.86 -16.00
CA LEU A 371 -3.58 -15.20 -15.99
C LEU A 371 -4.71 -16.25 -15.83
N PRO A 372 -4.55 -17.46 -16.40
CA PRO A 372 -5.50 -18.53 -16.13
C PRO A 372 -5.44 -18.95 -14.66
N THR A 373 -6.60 -19.17 -14.05
CA THR A 373 -6.71 -19.77 -12.71
C THR A 373 -7.85 -20.77 -12.65
N GLU A 374 -7.69 -21.81 -11.82
CA GLU A 374 -8.68 -22.84 -11.57
C GLU A 374 -9.37 -22.68 -10.21
N ASN A 375 -8.88 -21.75 -9.37
CA ASN A 375 -9.41 -21.54 -8.02
C ASN A 375 -9.32 -20.06 -7.59
N GLU A 376 -10.11 -19.70 -6.60
CA GLU A 376 -10.25 -18.36 -6.04
C GLU A 376 -9.10 -17.93 -5.13
N SER A 377 -8.16 -18.83 -4.81
CA SER A 377 -7.05 -18.53 -3.90
C SER A 377 -5.90 -17.78 -4.59
N ASN A 378 -5.91 -17.71 -5.92
CA ASN A 378 -4.82 -17.14 -6.71
C ASN A 378 -5.20 -15.77 -7.25
N ASP A 379 -4.42 -14.75 -6.91
CA ASP A 379 -4.47 -13.46 -7.59
C ASP A 379 -4.00 -13.65 -9.04
N ASN A 380 -4.92 -13.64 -9.99
CA ASN A 380 -4.64 -13.88 -11.42
C ASN A 380 -4.75 -12.62 -12.28
N ILE A 381 -5.02 -11.47 -11.68
CA ILE A 381 -5.19 -10.18 -12.34
C ILE A 381 -4.12 -9.21 -11.82
N VAL A 382 -3.41 -8.54 -12.72
CA VAL A 382 -2.53 -7.42 -12.38
C VAL A 382 -2.83 -6.23 -13.28
N ALA A 383 -3.03 -5.05 -12.68
CA ALA A 383 -3.14 -3.79 -13.41
C ALA A 383 -2.08 -2.81 -12.90
N ALA A 384 -1.33 -2.18 -13.81
CA ALA A 384 -0.27 -1.23 -13.45
C ALA A 384 -0.06 -0.19 -14.55
N TRP A 385 0.50 0.95 -14.20
CA TRP A 385 1.03 1.88 -15.19
C TRP A 385 2.40 1.42 -15.69
N ALA A 386 2.54 1.17 -16.98
CA ALA A 386 3.78 0.85 -17.66
C ALA A 386 4.34 2.10 -18.37
N PRO A 387 5.40 2.74 -17.84
CA PRO A 387 6.02 3.89 -18.49
C PRO A 387 6.61 3.48 -19.85
N LYS A 388 6.52 4.37 -20.83
CA LYS A 388 7.12 4.15 -22.17
C LYS A 388 8.65 4.10 -22.09
N GLN A 389 9.25 4.90 -21.21
CA GLN A 389 10.69 4.93 -21.00
C GLN A 389 11.13 3.78 -20.10
N ASN A 390 12.12 3.02 -20.57
CA ASN A 390 12.84 2.08 -19.73
C ASN A 390 13.63 2.82 -18.64
N LEU A 391 13.88 2.18 -17.53
CA LEU A 391 14.75 2.69 -16.49
C LEU A 391 16.14 2.02 -16.63
N ASP A 392 17.12 2.79 -17.08
CA ASP A 392 18.48 2.30 -17.28
C ASP A 392 19.20 2.02 -15.96
N ALA A 393 20.21 1.14 -15.98
CA ALA A 393 21.03 0.86 -14.81
C ALA A 393 21.67 2.15 -14.25
N GLY A 394 21.57 2.35 -12.93
CA GLY A 394 22.01 3.57 -12.24
C GLY A 394 21.04 4.75 -12.40
N GLY A 395 19.99 4.62 -13.19
CA GLY A 395 18.94 5.61 -13.33
C GLY A 395 18.02 5.67 -12.11
N SER A 396 17.27 6.76 -12.00
CA SER A 396 16.24 6.92 -10.97
C SER A 396 14.99 7.58 -11.53
N THR A 397 13.86 7.29 -10.92
CA THR A 397 12.57 7.90 -11.27
C THR A 397 11.70 8.09 -10.03
N THR A 398 10.80 9.06 -10.07
CA THR A 398 9.90 9.37 -8.94
C THR A 398 8.45 9.42 -9.43
N TYR A 399 7.55 8.85 -8.65
CA TYR A 399 6.11 8.86 -8.88
C TYR A 399 5.36 9.21 -7.60
N GLY A 400 4.31 10.01 -7.74
CA GLY A 400 3.35 10.29 -6.68
C GLY A 400 1.95 9.89 -7.13
N TYR A 401 1.17 9.27 -6.24
CA TYR A 401 -0.21 8.88 -6.52
C TYR A 401 -1.02 8.71 -5.25
N ARG A 402 -2.34 8.78 -5.39
CA ARG A 402 -3.30 8.38 -4.36
C ARG A 402 -3.97 7.08 -4.76
N ILE A 403 -4.15 6.18 -3.80
CA ILE A 403 -5.04 5.02 -3.92
C ILE A 403 -6.19 5.22 -2.95
N THR A 404 -7.43 5.05 -3.42
CA THR A 404 -8.63 5.14 -2.58
C THR A 404 -9.40 3.82 -2.61
N ALA A 405 -9.74 3.30 -1.44
CA ALA A 405 -10.61 2.13 -1.28
C ALA A 405 -12.07 2.57 -1.31
N LEU A 406 -12.72 2.41 -2.46
CA LEU A 406 -14.09 2.86 -2.69
C LEU A 406 -15.09 1.71 -2.49
N THR A 407 -16.23 2.00 -1.91
CA THR A 407 -17.43 1.13 -1.96
C THR A 407 -18.34 1.53 -3.12
N ASN A 408 -18.46 2.84 -3.38
CA ASN A 408 -19.28 3.38 -4.46
C ASN A 408 -18.41 4.04 -5.53
N ASP A 409 -18.37 3.46 -6.72
CA ASP A 409 -17.67 3.99 -7.90
C ASP A 409 -18.50 5.02 -8.69
N GLY A 410 -19.75 5.24 -8.32
CA GLY A 410 -20.67 6.13 -9.06
C GLY A 410 -20.23 7.58 -9.16
N ARG A 411 -19.28 8.01 -8.34
CA ARG A 411 -18.68 9.35 -8.40
C ARG A 411 -17.52 9.47 -9.40
N LEU A 412 -16.97 8.34 -9.88
CA LEU A 412 -15.80 8.36 -10.76
C LEU A 412 -16.17 8.88 -12.16
N THR A 413 -17.23 8.35 -12.74
CA THR A 413 -17.67 8.73 -14.09
C THR A 413 -18.80 9.75 -14.03
N PRO A 414 -18.68 10.90 -14.71
CA PRO A 414 -19.70 11.96 -14.67
C PRO A 414 -20.96 11.66 -15.48
N GLY A 415 -20.96 10.59 -16.26
CA GLY A 415 -22.04 10.23 -17.19
C GLY A 415 -22.56 8.79 -16.98
N ALA A 416 -22.96 8.18 -18.05
CA ALA A 416 -23.40 6.79 -18.08
C ALA A 416 -22.24 5.83 -17.76
N ARG A 417 -22.53 4.76 -17.05
CA ARG A 417 -21.57 3.70 -16.71
C ARG A 417 -22.09 2.33 -17.13
N ALA A 418 -21.17 1.41 -17.45
CA ALA A 418 -21.52 0.01 -17.61
C ALA A 418 -21.89 -0.57 -16.23
N VAL A 419 -23.10 -1.10 -16.09
CA VAL A 419 -23.58 -1.73 -14.84
C VAL A 419 -23.30 -3.22 -14.87
N ASN A 420 -23.57 -3.86 -16.01
CA ASN A 420 -23.34 -5.29 -16.22
C ASN A 420 -22.66 -5.53 -17.57
N THR A 421 -21.88 -6.59 -17.66
CA THR A 421 -21.27 -7.07 -18.90
C THR A 421 -21.59 -8.55 -19.04
N PHE A 422 -22.26 -8.92 -20.13
CA PHE A 422 -22.61 -10.30 -20.42
C PHE A 422 -21.90 -10.75 -21.69
N ARG A 423 -21.54 -12.02 -21.73
CA ARG A 423 -21.04 -12.70 -22.93
C ARG A 423 -22.01 -13.78 -23.32
N SER A 424 -22.45 -13.79 -24.56
CA SER A 424 -23.29 -14.83 -25.09
C SER A 424 -22.79 -15.30 -26.46
N GLN A 425 -23.10 -16.54 -26.81
CA GLN A 425 -22.88 -17.03 -28.17
C GLN A 425 -23.98 -16.48 -29.08
N PRO A 426 -23.65 -15.81 -30.20
CA PRO A 426 -24.66 -15.36 -31.13
C PRO A 426 -25.30 -16.58 -31.82
N ARG A 427 -26.63 -16.66 -31.76
CA ARG A 427 -27.39 -17.59 -32.58
C ARG A 427 -28.25 -16.80 -33.57
N ALA A 428 -28.03 -17.02 -34.85
CA ALA A 428 -28.99 -16.56 -35.86
C ALA A 428 -30.28 -17.35 -35.73
N ILE A 429 -31.43 -16.70 -35.79
CA ILE A 429 -32.74 -17.37 -35.81
C ILE A 429 -32.80 -18.30 -37.01
N GLY A 430 -32.98 -19.62 -36.78
CA GLY A 430 -33.04 -20.64 -37.84
C GLY A 430 -31.70 -21.27 -38.24
N ALA A 431 -30.57 -20.90 -37.63
CA ALA A 431 -29.31 -21.60 -37.83
C ALA A 431 -29.28 -22.92 -37.07
N ALA A 432 -28.91 -24.01 -37.75
CA ALA A 432 -28.84 -25.35 -37.15
C ALA A 432 -27.59 -25.54 -36.24
N ASP A 433 -26.49 -24.84 -36.49
CA ASP A 433 -25.24 -24.95 -35.76
C ASP A 433 -24.82 -23.63 -35.12
N PRO A 434 -24.16 -23.67 -33.94
CA PRO A 434 -23.56 -22.47 -33.38
C PRO A 434 -22.43 -22.00 -34.29
N VAL A 435 -22.50 -20.75 -34.74
CA VAL A 435 -21.36 -20.10 -35.45
C VAL A 435 -20.15 -20.13 -34.51
N PRO A 436 -18.96 -20.57 -34.97
CA PRO A 436 -17.77 -20.54 -34.17
C PRO A 436 -17.56 -19.14 -33.59
N ALA A 437 -17.33 -19.08 -32.28
CA ALA A 437 -17.39 -17.88 -31.48
C ALA A 437 -16.44 -16.79 -31.95
N CYS A 438 -16.91 -15.82 -32.71
CA CYS A 438 -16.22 -14.56 -32.95
C CYS A 438 -17.10 -13.32 -32.68
N ALA A 439 -18.33 -13.48 -32.25
CA ALA A 439 -19.21 -12.35 -31.91
C ALA A 439 -19.52 -12.33 -30.41
N THR A 440 -18.82 -11.49 -29.69
CA THR A 440 -19.17 -11.13 -28.32
C THR A 440 -20.23 -10.04 -28.36
N VAL A 441 -21.46 -10.35 -28.02
CA VAL A 441 -22.47 -9.32 -27.78
C VAL A 441 -22.26 -8.81 -26.36
N ARG A 442 -21.78 -7.60 -26.23
CA ARG A 442 -21.68 -6.91 -24.95
C ARG A 442 -22.98 -6.12 -24.73
N GLY A 443 -23.82 -6.60 -23.83
CA GLY A 443 -24.95 -5.83 -23.33
C GLY A 443 -24.42 -4.84 -22.28
N CYS A 444 -24.46 -3.52 -22.57
CA CYS A 444 -24.24 -2.49 -21.54
C CYS A 444 -25.62 -2.03 -21.04
N GLY A 445 -25.91 -2.28 -19.76
CA GLY A 445 -26.99 -1.58 -19.07
C GLY A 445 -26.50 -0.15 -18.76
N ILE A 446 -27.23 0.86 -19.25
CA ILE A 446 -26.94 2.27 -18.96
C ILE A 446 -27.88 2.69 -17.85
N VAL A 447 -27.32 3.08 -16.68
CA VAL A 447 -28.07 3.81 -15.65
C VAL A 447 -27.66 5.27 -15.78
N ARG A 448 -28.65 6.14 -15.92
CA ARG A 448 -28.49 7.59 -15.91
C ARG A 448 -28.39 8.11 -14.48
#